data_d0e41e382a1042f8ad9b1f32330d6936
#
_entry.id   d0e41e382a1042f8ad9b1f32330d6936
#
_cell.length_a   1.000
_cell.length_b   1.000
_cell.length_c   1.000
_cell.angle_alpha   90.00
_cell.angle_beta   90.00
_cell.angle_gamma   90.00
#
_symmetry.space_group_name_H-M   'P 1'
#
loop_
_entity.id
_entity.type
_entity.pdbx_description
1 polymer ?
#
loop_
_entity_poly.entity_id
_entity_poly.type
_entity_poly.pdbx_seq_one_letter_code
_entity_poly.pdbx_strand_id
1 'polypeptide(L)' 'YWTAVTMANNGQLDKALPVFTEVFASDPNWRELTRRLPIVGLLNLSQEDLAKVLQL' A
#
# COMPACT_ATOMS: atom_id res chain seq x y z
N TYR A 1 6.98 6.07 -1.95
CA TYR A 1 6.28 5.01 -1.22
C TYR A 1 5.41 5.55 -0.08
N TRP A 2 6.00 6.34 0.82
CA TRP A 2 5.24 6.87 1.97
C TRP A 2 4.11 7.80 1.58
N THR A 3 4.24 8.50 0.45
CA THR A 3 3.13 9.28 -0.10
C THR A 3 1.94 8.38 -0.41
N ALA A 4 2.18 7.21 -0.98
CA ALA A 4 1.12 6.26 -1.27
C ALA A 4 0.48 5.74 0.02
N VAL A 5 1.27 5.47 1.05
CA VAL A 5 0.77 5.04 2.37
C VAL A 5 -0.13 6.13 2.97
N THR A 6 0.30 7.38 2.90
CA THR A 6 -0.49 8.52 3.39
C THR A 6 -1.81 8.65 2.65
N MET A 7 -1.79 8.53 1.33
CA MET A 7 -3.01 8.57 0.52
C MET A 7 -3.98 7.45 0.91
N ALA A 8 -3.46 6.24 1.08
CA ALA A 8 -4.28 5.10 1.46
C ALA A 8 -4.91 5.31 2.84
N ASN A 9 -4.15 5.84 3.81
CA ASN A 9 -4.65 6.12 5.15
C ASN A 9 -5.71 7.22 5.16
N ASN A 10 -5.67 8.12 4.19
CA ASN A 10 -6.63 9.23 4.07
C ASN A 10 -7.87 8.86 3.24
N GLY A 11 -8.04 7.60 2.89
CA GLY A 11 -9.19 7.16 2.10
C GLY A 11 -9.04 7.41 0.60
N GLN A 12 -7.83 7.70 0.14
CA GLN A 12 -7.55 7.96 -1.27
C GLN A 12 -6.86 6.77 -1.93
N LEU A 13 -7.36 5.57 -1.64
CA LEU A 13 -6.76 4.35 -2.16
C LEU A 13 -6.68 4.34 -3.68
N ASP A 14 -7.71 4.83 -4.36
CA ASP A 14 -7.75 4.89 -5.83
C ASP A 14 -6.54 5.65 -6.40
N LYS A 15 -6.11 6.70 -5.71
CA LYS A 15 -4.96 7.49 -6.12
C LYS A 15 -3.65 6.84 -5.68
N ALA A 16 -3.69 6.07 -4.61
CA ALA A 16 -2.51 5.38 -4.09
C ALA A 16 -2.14 4.17 -4.94
N LEU A 17 -3.10 3.49 -5.54
CA LEU A 17 -2.84 2.26 -6.30
C LEU A 17 -1.81 2.44 -7.42
N PRO A 18 -1.89 3.47 -8.28
CA PRO A 18 -0.87 3.67 -9.31
C PRO A 18 0.52 3.90 -8.73
N VAL A 19 0.59 4.62 -7.60
CA VAL A 19 1.87 4.88 -6.94
C VAL A 19 2.46 3.59 -6.39
N PHE A 20 1.65 2.77 -5.75
CA PHE A 20 2.10 1.45 -5.28
C PHE A 20 2.56 0.56 -6.43
N THR A 21 1.83 0.58 -7.55
CA THR A 21 2.20 -0.21 -8.73
C THR A 21 3.61 0.15 -9.20
N GLU A 22 3.89 1.45 -9.30
CA GLU A 22 5.20 1.93 -9.73
C GLU A 22 6.31 1.53 -8.74
N VAL A 23 6.05 1.68 -7.45
CA VAL A 23 7.01 1.35 -6.40
C VAL A 23 7.30 -0.15 -6.38
N PHE A 24 6.27 -0.98 -6.48
CA PHE A 24 6.43 -2.44 -6.47
C PHE A 24 7.16 -2.94 -7.72
N ALA A 25 7.00 -2.26 -8.84
CA ALA A 25 7.74 -2.58 -10.05
C ALA A 25 9.23 -2.27 -9.89
N SER A 26 9.57 -1.22 -9.14
CA SER A 26 10.95 -0.84 -8.88
C SER A 26 11.65 -1.81 -7.94
N ASP A 27 10.96 -2.25 -6.89
CA ASP A 27 11.54 -3.12 -5.86
C ASP A 27 10.43 -3.95 -5.20
N PRO A 28 10.44 -5.28 -5.39
CA PRO A 28 9.42 -6.16 -4.79
C PRO A 28 9.46 -6.19 -3.26
N ASN A 29 10.54 -5.75 -2.63
CA ASN A 29 10.63 -5.69 -1.17
C ASN A 29 9.60 -4.72 -0.58
N TRP A 30 9.19 -3.69 -1.33
CA TRP A 30 8.15 -2.77 -0.89
C TRP A 30 6.81 -3.45 -0.68
N ARG A 31 6.50 -4.46 -1.51
CA ARG A 31 5.27 -5.24 -1.33
C ARG A 31 5.29 -5.99 0.00
N GLU A 32 6.40 -6.60 0.32
CA GLU A 32 6.55 -7.33 1.58
C GLU A 32 6.43 -6.40 2.77
N LEU A 33 7.05 -5.22 2.72
CA LEU A 33 6.91 -4.21 3.77
C LEU A 33 5.46 -3.78 3.90
N THR A 34 4.78 -3.51 2.79
CA THR A 34 3.38 -3.08 2.80
C THR A 34 2.49 -4.12 3.47
N ARG A 35 2.76 -5.38 3.25
CA ARG A 35 2.01 -6.46 3.88
C ARG A 35 2.15 -6.44 5.41
N ARG A 36 3.28 -5.95 5.92
CA ARG A 36 3.57 -5.90 7.35
C ARG A 36 3.10 -4.63 8.02
N LEU A 37 2.89 -3.55 7.27
CA LEU A 37 2.51 -2.27 7.85
C LEU A 37 1.22 -2.31 8.69
N PRO A 38 0.15 -3.02 8.28
CA PRO A 38 -1.05 -3.10 9.12
C PRO A 38 -0.78 -3.76 10.47
N ILE A 39 0.16 -4.70 10.54
CA ILE A 39 0.50 -5.41 11.77
C ILE A 39 1.11 -4.45 12.78
N VAL A 40 1.91 -3.49 12.32
CA VAL A 40 2.55 -2.49 13.19
C VAL A 40 1.76 -1.19 13.29
N GLY A 41 0.59 -1.12 12.65
CA GLY A 41 -0.32 0.02 12.78
C GLY A 41 0.03 1.23 11.90
N LEU A 42 0.95 1.10 10.96
CA LEU A 42 1.34 2.20 10.08
C LEU A 42 0.45 2.33 8.84
N LEU A 43 -0.33 1.32 8.53
CA LEU A 43 -1.24 1.33 7.38
C LEU A 43 -2.61 0.87 7.87
N ASN A 44 -3.62 1.70 7.67
CA ASN A 44 -4.96 1.46 8.18
C ASN A 44 -5.93 1.19 7.03
N LEU A 45 -5.83 -0.01 6.46
CA LEU A 45 -6.70 -0.46 5.37
C LEU A 45 -7.50 -1.68 5.80
N SER A 46 -8.69 -1.84 5.21
CA SER A 46 -9.44 -3.08 5.34
C SER A 46 -8.70 -4.22 4.65
N GLN A 47 -9.07 -5.46 4.97
CA GLN A 47 -8.45 -6.62 4.32
C GLN A 47 -8.67 -6.60 2.81
N GLU A 48 -9.83 -6.16 2.33
CA GLU A 48 -10.11 -6.05 0.91
C GLU A 48 -9.18 -5.04 0.23
N ASP A 49 -9.03 -3.87 0.83
CA ASP A 49 -8.19 -2.82 0.27
C ASP A 49 -6.72 -3.24 0.30
N LEU A 50 -6.28 -3.87 1.37
CA LEU A 50 -4.92 -4.39 1.46
C LEU A 50 -4.67 -5.44 0.37
N ALA A 51 -5.64 -6.34 0.14
CA ALA A 51 -5.52 -7.34 -0.90
C ALA A 51 -5.36 -6.70 -2.28
N LYS A 52 -6.10 -5.63 -2.57
CA LYS A 52 -5.97 -4.91 -3.83
C LYS A 52 -4.56 -4.35 -4.01
N VAL A 53 -3.99 -3.79 -2.97
CA VAL A 53 -2.63 -3.25 -3.01
C VAL A 53 -1.62 -4.37 -3.25
N LEU A 54 -1.76 -5.48 -2.54
CA LEU A 54 -0.80 -6.59 -2.61
C LEU A 54 -0.87 -7.38 -3.91
N GLN A 55 -1.96 -7.23 -4.67
CA GLN A 55 -2.12 -7.89 -5.97
C GLN A 55 -1.52 -7.10 -7.13
N LEU A 56 -1.03 -5.91 -6.88
CA LEU A 56 -0.45 -5.06 -7.93
C LEU A 56 0.84 -5.60 -8.55
#